data_1ffe3cdc2d74133fdd126e531a98b21c
#
_entry.id   1ffe3cdc2d74133fdd126e531a98b21c
#
_cell.length_a   1.000
_cell.length_b   1.000
_cell.length_c   1.000
_cell.angle_alpha   90.00
_cell.angle_beta   90.00
_cell.angle_gamma   90.00
#
_symmetry.space_group_name_H-M   'P 1'
#
loop_
_entity.id
_entity.type
_entity.pdbx_description
1 polymer ?
#
loop_
_entity_poly.entity_id
_entity_poly.type
_entity_poly.pdbx_seq_one_letter_code
_entity_poly.pdbx_strand_id
1 'polypeptide(L)'
;NKLVNDRVKEIYKRTILLFPLLQNEETGGVSATVEIDENREKSGRYSYCWPRDAVFIAKAFDYLNMKKETDKFYENFCKKTQSKNGMWEQRFYTDGTLAPCWGYQIDETASVIYGVYGHYKNTKELKFLQSNMKMCENALHFLFKYLENIFGEKEEKDLVKKEIEEQVIKEGRQKDQIYKHVSYDLWEMNEGVHLYSLASIYGAFNAMIGMYEEIKPKYENNRLKLEKIAKDIQKIKDEIENIRK
;
A
#
# COMPACT_ATOMS: atom_id res chain seq x y z
N ASN A 1 -8.16 30.27 15.80
CA ASN A 1 -7.48 30.35 14.51
C ASN A 1 -8.14 31.39 13.61
N LYS A 2 -7.71 32.65 13.72
CA LYS A 2 -8.27 33.81 12.98
C LYS A 2 -7.90 33.84 11.48
N LEU A 3 -7.13 32.90 10.98
CA LEU A 3 -6.59 32.88 9.62
C LEU A 3 -7.40 32.05 8.59
N VAL A 4 -8.38 31.27 9.04
CA VAL A 4 -9.19 30.42 8.15
C VAL A 4 -10.52 31.13 7.88
N ASN A 5 -10.77 31.51 6.63
CA ASN A 5 -12.03 32.14 6.24
C ASN A 5 -13.20 31.14 6.30
N ASP A 6 -14.44 31.67 6.35
CA ASP A 6 -15.63 30.85 6.56
C ASP A 6 -15.90 29.87 5.41
N ARG A 7 -15.49 30.19 4.17
CA ARG A 7 -15.59 29.29 3.03
C ARG A 7 -14.70 28.06 3.19
N VAL A 8 -13.47 28.23 3.70
CA VAL A 8 -12.57 27.11 3.98
C VAL A 8 -13.15 26.21 5.08
N LYS A 9 -13.77 26.81 6.12
CA LYS A 9 -14.45 26.05 7.18
C LYS A 9 -15.64 25.24 6.63
N GLU A 10 -16.41 25.82 5.72
CA GLU A 10 -17.51 25.11 5.07
C GLU A 10 -17.03 23.93 4.21
N ILE A 11 -16.00 24.13 3.38
CA ILE A 11 -15.38 23.07 2.58
C ILE A 11 -14.88 21.95 3.49
N TYR A 12 -14.18 22.29 4.56
CA TYR A 12 -13.69 21.33 5.54
C TYR A 12 -14.82 20.50 6.17
N LYS A 13 -15.91 21.15 6.60
CA LYS A 13 -17.09 20.45 7.15
C LYS A 13 -17.71 19.50 6.13
N ARG A 14 -17.85 19.92 4.88
CA ARG A 14 -18.37 19.07 3.79
C ARG A 14 -17.48 17.88 3.52
N THR A 15 -16.16 18.09 3.51
CA THR A 15 -15.19 17.00 3.32
C THR A 15 -15.29 15.95 4.42
N ILE A 16 -15.42 16.38 5.70
CA ILE A 16 -15.61 15.46 6.83
C ILE A 16 -16.89 14.61 6.67
N LEU A 17 -17.96 15.19 6.17
CA LEU A 17 -19.21 14.46 5.93
C LEU A 17 -19.13 13.53 4.72
N LEU A 18 -18.38 13.93 3.70
CA LEU A 18 -18.27 13.18 2.45
C LEU A 18 -17.40 11.92 2.60
N PHE A 19 -16.25 12.00 3.26
CA PHE A 19 -15.28 10.91 3.32
C PHE A 19 -15.84 9.59 3.82
N PRO A 20 -16.62 9.53 4.93
CA PRO A 20 -17.24 8.28 5.36
C PRO A 20 -18.22 7.69 4.34
N LEU A 21 -18.87 8.53 3.54
CA LEU A 21 -19.81 8.08 2.51
C LEU A 21 -19.11 7.40 1.32
N LEU A 22 -17.82 7.65 1.13
CA LEU A 22 -16.99 6.97 0.12
C LEU A 22 -16.53 5.59 0.56
N GLN A 23 -16.64 5.26 1.84
CA GLN A 23 -16.19 3.99 2.39
C GLN A 23 -17.31 2.95 2.35
N ASN A 24 -17.01 1.78 1.82
CA ASN A 24 -17.88 0.63 1.94
C ASN A 24 -17.96 0.19 3.42
N GLU A 25 -19.18 0.13 3.95
CA GLU A 25 -19.42 -0.09 5.37
C GLU A 25 -19.00 -1.49 5.82
N GLU A 26 -19.07 -2.50 4.96
CA GLU A 26 -18.73 -3.88 5.28
C GLU A 26 -17.22 -4.13 5.18
N THR A 27 -16.60 -3.67 4.09
CA THR A 27 -15.22 -4.02 3.77
C THR A 27 -14.20 -2.98 4.24
N GLY A 28 -14.59 -1.71 4.28
CA GLY A 28 -13.67 -0.60 4.51
C GLY A 28 -12.99 -0.07 3.25
N GLY A 29 -13.27 -0.65 2.06
CA GLY A 29 -12.77 -0.13 0.79
C GLY A 29 -13.30 1.28 0.50
N VAL A 30 -12.43 2.18 0.00
CA VAL A 30 -12.77 3.58 -0.20
C VAL A 30 -12.81 3.91 -1.68
N SER A 31 -13.94 4.44 -2.16
CA SER A 31 -14.06 4.94 -3.53
C SER A 31 -13.29 6.24 -3.72
N ALA A 32 -12.53 6.35 -4.80
CA ALA A 32 -11.78 7.57 -5.11
C ALA A 32 -12.69 8.74 -5.55
N THR A 33 -13.94 8.47 -5.90
CA THR A 33 -14.92 9.49 -6.29
C THR A 33 -16.33 9.10 -5.90
N VAL A 34 -17.20 10.10 -5.76
CA VAL A 34 -18.66 9.94 -5.60
C VAL A 34 -19.39 9.81 -6.94
N GLU A 35 -18.74 10.17 -8.04
CA GLU A 35 -19.36 10.26 -9.35
C GLU A 35 -18.99 9.06 -10.23
N ILE A 36 -19.97 8.53 -10.93
CA ILE A 36 -19.81 7.53 -11.98
C ILE A 36 -20.21 8.18 -13.30
N ASP A 37 -19.24 8.47 -14.14
CA ASP A 37 -19.49 8.85 -15.53
C ASP A 37 -19.36 7.62 -16.43
N GLU A 38 -20.46 6.95 -16.65
CA GLU A 38 -20.49 5.71 -17.45
C GLU A 38 -20.06 5.95 -18.90
N ASN A 39 -20.35 7.12 -19.43
CA ASN A 39 -20.05 7.48 -20.81
C ASN A 39 -18.65 8.04 -21.01
N ARG A 40 -17.95 8.39 -19.94
CA ARG A 40 -16.63 9.04 -19.96
C ARG A 40 -16.60 10.37 -20.69
N GLU A 41 -17.70 11.10 -20.69
CA GLU A 41 -17.81 12.39 -21.38
C GLU A 41 -17.22 13.54 -20.58
N LYS A 42 -17.29 13.49 -19.25
CA LYS A 42 -16.88 14.56 -18.34
C LYS A 42 -15.81 14.13 -17.34
N SER A 43 -15.81 12.89 -16.92
CA SER A 43 -14.84 12.32 -16.01
C SER A 43 -14.48 10.88 -16.38
N GLY A 44 -13.44 10.31 -15.79
CA GLY A 44 -13.13 8.91 -15.91
C GLY A 44 -14.05 8.05 -15.02
N ARG A 45 -13.92 6.74 -15.12
CA ARG A 45 -14.54 5.81 -14.18
C ARG A 45 -13.65 5.70 -12.93
N TYR A 46 -13.86 6.57 -11.95
CA TYR A 46 -13.04 6.62 -10.73
C TYR A 46 -13.73 6.04 -9.50
N SER A 47 -14.87 5.34 -9.65
CA SER A 47 -15.56 4.64 -8.55
C SER A 47 -14.86 3.35 -8.12
N TYR A 48 -13.55 3.37 -8.07
CA TYR A 48 -12.72 2.26 -7.62
C TYR A 48 -11.95 2.65 -6.36
N CYS A 49 -11.44 1.65 -5.68
CA CYS A 49 -10.51 1.81 -4.57
C CYS A 49 -9.09 1.57 -5.08
N TRP A 50 -8.29 2.61 -5.20
CA TRP A 50 -6.84 2.51 -5.29
C TRP A 50 -6.28 2.47 -3.88
N PRO A 51 -5.54 1.44 -3.49
CA PRO A 51 -4.96 1.36 -2.14
C PRO A 51 -4.14 2.59 -1.73
N ARG A 52 -3.36 3.16 -2.64
CA ARG A 52 -2.63 4.41 -2.43
C ARG A 52 -3.56 5.56 -2.01
N ASP A 53 -4.62 5.82 -2.79
CA ASP A 53 -5.56 6.90 -2.53
C ASP A 53 -6.31 6.67 -1.22
N ALA A 54 -6.72 5.42 -0.97
CA ALA A 54 -7.40 5.04 0.25
C ALA A 54 -6.52 5.23 1.50
N VAL A 55 -5.20 5.01 1.40
CA VAL A 55 -4.26 5.31 2.49
C VAL A 55 -4.26 6.79 2.87
N PHE A 56 -4.34 7.70 1.89
CA PHE A 56 -4.42 9.14 2.19
C PHE A 56 -5.75 9.51 2.84
N ILE A 57 -6.86 8.90 2.42
CA ILE A 57 -8.16 9.09 3.06
C ILE A 57 -8.16 8.49 4.47
N ALA A 58 -7.61 7.30 4.66
CA ALA A 58 -7.45 6.68 5.99
C ALA A 58 -6.63 7.58 6.94
N LYS A 59 -5.59 8.23 6.43
CA LYS A 59 -4.83 9.23 7.20
C LYS A 59 -5.69 10.45 7.57
N ALA A 60 -6.59 10.89 6.70
CA ALA A 60 -7.54 11.95 7.03
C ALA A 60 -8.53 11.50 8.11
N PHE A 61 -9.03 10.27 8.05
CA PHE A 61 -9.85 9.68 9.11
C PHE A 61 -9.12 9.70 10.46
N ASP A 62 -7.83 9.37 10.49
CA ASP A 62 -7.02 9.43 11.71
C ASP A 62 -6.99 10.84 12.31
N TYR A 63 -6.79 11.88 11.50
CA TYR A 63 -6.83 13.27 11.96
C TYR A 63 -8.20 13.74 12.44
N LEU A 64 -9.26 13.06 12.00
CA LEU A 64 -10.64 13.31 12.40
C LEU A 64 -11.08 12.44 13.59
N ASN A 65 -10.19 11.62 14.16
CA ASN A 65 -10.47 10.63 15.19
C ASN A 65 -11.52 9.58 14.76
N MET A 66 -11.57 9.28 13.46
CA MET A 66 -12.44 8.26 12.86
C MET A 66 -11.69 6.92 12.77
N LYS A 67 -11.19 6.45 13.90
CA LYS A 67 -10.33 5.26 13.99
C LYS A 67 -10.99 4.01 13.41
N LYS A 68 -12.29 3.82 13.65
CA LYS A 68 -13.04 2.65 13.20
C LYS A 68 -13.02 2.50 11.67
N GLU A 69 -13.10 3.60 10.96
CA GLU A 69 -13.04 3.68 9.50
C GLU A 69 -11.65 3.29 9.01
N THR A 70 -10.61 3.79 9.65
CA THR A 70 -9.21 3.45 9.34
C THR A 70 -8.92 1.97 9.64
N ASP A 71 -9.33 1.46 10.80
CA ASP A 71 -9.17 0.04 11.16
C ASP A 71 -9.82 -0.87 10.12
N LYS A 72 -11.06 -0.57 9.68
CA LYS A 72 -11.74 -1.36 8.66
C LYS A 72 -10.95 -1.44 7.35
N PHE A 73 -10.40 -0.31 6.91
CA PHE A 73 -9.61 -0.31 5.68
C PHE A 73 -8.42 -1.26 5.78
N TYR A 74 -7.61 -1.16 6.84
CA TYR A 74 -6.42 -2.01 6.94
C TYR A 74 -6.75 -3.45 7.32
N GLU A 75 -7.63 -3.67 8.29
CA GLU A 75 -7.88 -5.01 8.84
C GLU A 75 -8.83 -5.86 8.01
N ASN A 76 -9.75 -5.24 7.29
CA ASN A 76 -10.69 -5.97 6.43
C ASN A 76 -10.29 -5.85 4.96
N PHE A 77 -10.30 -4.64 4.39
CA PHE A 77 -10.07 -4.46 2.97
C PHE A 77 -8.65 -4.86 2.55
N CYS A 78 -7.62 -4.30 3.16
CA CYS A 78 -6.25 -4.60 2.77
C CYS A 78 -5.89 -6.08 2.96
N LYS A 79 -6.29 -6.70 4.09
CA LYS A 79 -6.04 -8.14 4.31
C LYS A 79 -6.77 -9.03 3.32
N LYS A 80 -8.00 -8.68 2.94
CA LYS A 80 -8.80 -9.44 1.98
C LYS A 80 -8.25 -9.34 0.55
N THR A 81 -7.73 -8.17 0.17
CA THR A 81 -7.34 -7.87 -1.21
C THR A 81 -5.86 -8.08 -1.50
N GLN A 82 -5.03 -8.33 -0.47
CA GLN A 82 -3.63 -8.66 -0.69
C GLN A 82 -3.50 -9.97 -1.48
N SER A 83 -2.78 -9.93 -2.58
CA SER A 83 -2.49 -11.12 -3.38
C SER A 83 -1.46 -12.03 -2.67
N LYS A 84 -1.37 -13.29 -3.10
CA LYS A 84 -0.50 -14.29 -2.47
C LYS A 84 0.98 -13.94 -2.50
N ASN A 85 1.42 -13.16 -3.50
CA ASN A 85 2.79 -12.67 -3.61
C ASN A 85 3.08 -11.45 -2.72
N GLY A 86 2.06 -10.93 -2.02
CA GLY A 86 2.19 -9.82 -1.07
C GLY A 86 1.84 -8.45 -1.63
N MET A 87 1.58 -8.31 -2.94
CA MET A 87 1.23 -7.03 -3.54
C MET A 87 -0.26 -6.71 -3.41
N TRP A 88 -0.59 -5.46 -3.69
CA TRP A 88 -1.93 -5.04 -4.09
C TRP A 88 -1.94 -4.69 -5.56
N GLU A 89 -3.02 -5.08 -6.23
CA GLU A 89 -3.28 -4.69 -7.62
C GLU A 89 -3.56 -3.18 -7.69
N GLN A 90 -3.52 -2.63 -8.89
CA GLN A 90 -3.71 -1.21 -9.15
C GLN A 90 -5.01 -0.68 -8.52
N ARG A 91 -6.12 -1.41 -8.63
CA ARG A 91 -7.41 -0.98 -8.12
C ARG A 91 -8.40 -2.12 -7.93
N PHE A 92 -9.36 -1.86 -7.07
CA PHE A 92 -10.41 -2.79 -6.69
C PHE A 92 -11.78 -2.10 -6.73
N TYR A 93 -12.85 -2.86 -6.78
CA TYR A 93 -14.13 -2.38 -6.32
C TYR A 93 -14.09 -2.23 -4.79
N THR A 94 -14.97 -1.39 -4.24
CA THR A 94 -14.98 -1.14 -2.78
C THR A 94 -15.38 -2.36 -1.95
N ASP A 95 -16.00 -3.38 -2.57
CA ASP A 95 -16.28 -4.68 -1.95
C ASP A 95 -15.06 -5.61 -1.87
N GLY A 96 -13.92 -5.18 -2.44
CA GLY A 96 -12.67 -5.92 -2.48
C GLY A 96 -12.52 -6.86 -3.67
N THR A 97 -13.47 -6.90 -4.60
CA THR A 97 -13.28 -7.62 -5.87
C THR A 97 -12.34 -6.85 -6.79
N LEU A 98 -11.56 -7.57 -7.60
CA LEU A 98 -10.60 -6.96 -8.52
C LEU A 98 -11.32 -6.16 -9.60
N ALA A 99 -10.98 -4.88 -9.74
CA ALA A 99 -11.46 -4.04 -10.84
C ALA A 99 -10.60 -4.26 -12.10
N PRO A 100 -11.11 -3.89 -13.29
CA PRO A 100 -10.31 -3.97 -14.51
C PRO A 100 -9.01 -3.17 -14.39
N CYS A 101 -7.87 -3.84 -14.52
CA CYS A 101 -6.53 -3.27 -14.48
C CYS A 101 -5.79 -3.56 -15.78
N TRP A 102 -4.88 -2.68 -16.20
CA TRP A 102 -4.04 -2.88 -17.39
C TRP A 102 -2.55 -2.93 -17.09
N GLY A 103 -2.19 -2.83 -15.85
CA GLY A 103 -0.84 -2.91 -15.33
C GLY A 103 -0.85 -2.79 -13.83
N TYR A 104 0.30 -2.75 -13.21
CA TYR A 104 0.38 -2.54 -11.77
C TYR A 104 1.20 -1.29 -11.44
N GLN A 105 0.93 -0.75 -10.26
CA GLN A 105 1.65 0.38 -9.70
C GLN A 105 2.28 -0.07 -8.39
N ILE A 106 3.58 0.00 -8.31
CA ILE A 106 4.33 -0.50 -7.14
C ILE A 106 4.03 0.33 -5.88
N ASP A 107 3.67 1.58 -6.05
CA ASP A 107 3.33 2.49 -4.97
C ASP A 107 2.01 2.14 -4.26
N GLU A 108 1.10 1.39 -4.90
CA GLU A 108 -0.09 0.84 -4.24
C GLU A 108 0.32 -0.04 -3.06
N THR A 109 1.28 -0.93 -3.30
CA THR A 109 1.80 -1.84 -2.27
C THR A 109 2.62 -1.09 -1.20
N ALA A 110 3.49 -0.20 -1.62
CA ALA A 110 4.33 0.56 -0.70
C ALA A 110 3.51 1.48 0.21
N SER A 111 2.47 2.12 -0.33
CA SER A 111 1.61 3.03 0.43
C SER A 111 0.88 2.35 1.57
N VAL A 112 0.43 1.10 1.41
CA VAL A 112 -0.26 0.37 2.49
C VAL A 112 0.67 0.15 3.69
N ILE A 113 1.93 -0.25 3.47
CA ILE A 113 2.91 -0.40 4.56
C ILE A 113 3.10 0.94 5.30
N TYR A 114 3.30 2.01 4.53
CA TYR A 114 3.47 3.36 5.09
C TYR A 114 2.25 3.79 5.90
N GLY A 115 1.05 3.49 5.39
CA GLY A 115 -0.21 3.85 6.01
C GLY A 115 -0.47 3.09 7.32
N VAL A 116 -0.18 1.79 7.38
CA VAL A 116 -0.30 0.98 8.61
C VAL A 116 0.56 1.57 9.73
N TYR A 117 1.81 1.92 9.45
CA TYR A 117 2.67 2.55 10.44
C TYR A 117 2.19 3.95 10.82
N GLY A 118 1.68 4.72 9.86
CA GLY A 118 1.08 6.03 10.10
C GLY A 118 -0.10 5.96 11.08
N HIS A 119 -1.01 5.02 10.87
CA HIS A 119 -2.14 4.77 11.77
C HIS A 119 -1.68 4.35 13.17
N TYR A 120 -0.73 3.42 13.26
CA TYR A 120 -0.12 3.04 14.55
C TYR A 120 0.50 4.24 15.26
N LYS A 121 1.24 5.10 14.56
CA LYS A 121 1.83 6.29 15.17
C LYS A 121 0.80 7.25 15.76
N ASN A 122 -0.37 7.32 15.15
CA ASN A 122 -1.47 8.14 15.61
C ASN A 122 -2.21 7.53 16.82
N THR A 123 -2.49 6.23 16.78
CA THR A 123 -3.29 5.53 17.79
C THR A 123 -2.48 4.94 18.93
N LYS A 124 -1.21 4.61 18.70
CA LYS A 124 -0.32 3.87 19.60
C LYS A 124 -0.85 2.47 20.00
N GLU A 125 -1.78 1.92 19.19
CA GLU A 125 -2.35 0.61 19.46
C GLU A 125 -1.45 -0.54 18.97
N LEU A 126 -0.65 -1.07 19.86
CA LEU A 126 0.29 -2.15 19.53
C LEU A 126 -0.42 -3.41 19.00
N LYS A 127 -1.64 -3.69 19.42
CA LYS A 127 -2.44 -4.83 18.91
C LYS A 127 -2.74 -4.68 17.43
N PHE A 128 -3.13 -3.47 16.98
CA PHE A 128 -3.33 -3.17 15.57
C PHE A 128 -2.04 -3.41 14.77
N LEU A 129 -0.92 -2.88 15.24
CA LEU A 129 0.36 -3.07 14.57
C LEU A 129 0.68 -4.56 14.43
N GLN A 130 0.57 -5.33 15.51
CA GLN A 130 0.85 -6.76 15.53
C GLN A 130 -0.06 -7.58 14.60
N SER A 131 -1.35 -7.22 14.52
CA SER A 131 -2.30 -7.92 13.65
C SER A 131 -1.99 -7.69 12.16
N ASN A 132 -1.36 -6.57 11.81
CA ASN A 132 -1.04 -6.21 10.44
C ASN A 132 0.41 -6.55 10.02
N MET A 133 1.29 -6.97 10.95
CA MET A 133 2.70 -7.24 10.65
C MET A 133 2.89 -8.27 9.53
N LYS A 134 2.15 -9.38 9.55
CA LYS A 134 2.30 -10.43 8.52
C LYS A 134 1.94 -9.90 7.13
N MET A 135 0.91 -9.09 7.02
CA MET A 135 0.50 -8.44 5.79
C MET A 135 1.61 -7.49 5.28
N CYS A 136 2.17 -6.67 6.16
CA CYS A 136 3.28 -5.77 5.83
C CYS A 136 4.57 -6.52 5.46
N GLU A 137 4.90 -7.64 6.14
CA GLU A 137 6.06 -8.48 5.80
C GLU A 137 5.91 -9.13 4.41
N ASN A 138 4.72 -9.59 4.05
CA ASN A 138 4.45 -10.11 2.71
C ASN A 138 4.66 -9.03 1.64
N ALA A 139 4.12 -7.82 1.88
CA ALA A 139 4.29 -6.69 0.99
C ALA A 139 5.77 -6.26 0.88
N LEU A 140 6.48 -6.22 1.99
CA LEU A 140 7.92 -5.94 2.03
C LEU A 140 8.71 -6.92 1.17
N HIS A 141 8.41 -8.21 1.27
CA HIS A 141 9.05 -9.25 0.46
C HIS A 141 8.82 -9.03 -1.05
N PHE A 142 7.60 -8.63 -1.42
CA PHE A 142 7.29 -8.27 -2.80
C PHE A 142 8.12 -7.05 -3.27
N LEU A 143 8.24 -6.01 -2.44
CA LEU A 143 9.04 -4.82 -2.77
C LEU A 143 10.53 -5.15 -2.94
N PHE A 144 11.10 -6.04 -2.13
CA PHE A 144 12.46 -6.51 -2.32
C PHE A 144 12.64 -7.22 -3.67
N LYS A 145 11.74 -8.14 -4.02
CA LYS A 145 11.78 -8.81 -5.32
C LYS A 145 11.66 -7.83 -6.49
N TYR A 146 10.84 -6.80 -6.34
CA TYR A 146 10.74 -5.74 -7.34
C TYR A 146 12.08 -5.01 -7.53
N LEU A 147 12.78 -4.64 -6.44
CA LEU A 147 14.06 -3.97 -6.51
C LEU A 147 15.17 -4.89 -7.04
N GLU A 148 15.23 -6.14 -6.59
CA GLU A 148 16.15 -7.17 -7.12
C GLU A 148 15.97 -7.33 -8.64
N ASN A 149 14.73 -7.28 -9.12
CA ASN A 149 14.42 -7.35 -10.53
C ASN A 149 14.87 -6.13 -11.35
N ILE A 150 14.88 -4.94 -10.75
CA ILE A 150 15.30 -3.69 -11.42
C ILE A 150 16.82 -3.49 -11.32
N PHE A 151 17.39 -3.67 -10.15
CA PHE A 151 18.77 -3.30 -9.81
C PHE A 151 19.71 -4.50 -9.61
N GLY A 152 19.17 -5.71 -9.44
CA GLY A 152 19.96 -6.92 -9.21
C GLY A 152 20.82 -7.34 -10.41
N GLU A 153 21.74 -8.24 -10.18
CA GLU A 153 22.55 -8.86 -11.22
C GLU A 153 21.70 -9.71 -12.18
N LYS A 154 22.20 -10.00 -13.38
CA LYS A 154 21.42 -10.71 -14.41
C LYS A 154 20.89 -12.05 -13.94
N GLU A 155 21.71 -12.83 -13.22
CA GLU A 155 21.34 -14.14 -12.70
C GLU A 155 20.20 -14.06 -11.66
N GLU A 156 20.24 -13.04 -10.79
CA GLU A 156 19.16 -12.77 -9.82
C GLU A 156 17.86 -12.37 -10.52
N LYS A 157 17.96 -11.55 -11.57
CA LYS A 157 16.79 -11.14 -12.39
C LYS A 157 16.12 -12.34 -13.05
N ASP A 158 16.90 -13.28 -13.60
CA ASP A 158 16.35 -14.45 -14.26
C ASP A 158 15.66 -15.40 -13.27
N LEU A 159 16.16 -15.51 -12.05
CA LEU A 159 15.53 -16.29 -10.97
C LEU A 159 14.20 -15.66 -10.53
N VAL A 160 14.20 -14.34 -10.26
CA VAL A 160 12.99 -13.60 -9.87
C VAL A 160 11.92 -13.68 -10.96
N LYS A 161 12.32 -13.53 -12.22
CA LYS A 161 11.42 -13.66 -13.37
C LYS A 161 10.77 -15.03 -13.41
N LYS A 162 11.54 -16.10 -13.24
CA LYS A 162 11.04 -17.46 -13.23
C LYS A 162 10.05 -17.72 -12.09
N GLU A 163 10.36 -17.26 -10.88
CA GLU A 163 9.44 -17.36 -9.74
C GLU A 163 8.11 -16.64 -9.99
N ILE A 164 8.15 -15.44 -10.56
CA ILE A 164 6.96 -14.66 -10.91
C ILE A 164 6.14 -15.40 -11.97
N GLU A 165 6.78 -15.93 -13.03
CA GLU A 165 6.12 -16.70 -14.07
C GLU A 165 5.43 -17.96 -13.52
N GLU A 166 6.11 -18.71 -12.66
CA GLU A 166 5.53 -19.90 -12.03
C GLU A 166 4.32 -19.55 -11.14
N GLN A 167 4.39 -18.43 -10.44
CA GLN A 167 3.30 -17.98 -9.58
C GLN A 167 2.08 -17.49 -10.37
N VAL A 168 2.29 -16.74 -11.44
CA VAL A 168 1.23 -16.26 -12.34
C VAL A 168 0.48 -17.44 -12.98
N ILE A 169 1.22 -18.49 -13.41
CA ILE A 169 0.62 -19.72 -13.96
C ILE A 169 -0.21 -20.45 -12.88
N LYS A 170 0.31 -20.54 -11.66
CA LYS A 170 -0.40 -21.15 -10.53
C LYS A 170 -1.70 -20.44 -10.17
N GLU A 171 -1.74 -19.13 -10.34
CA GLU A 171 -2.91 -18.29 -10.04
C GLU A 171 -3.93 -18.22 -11.20
N GLY A 172 -3.64 -18.89 -12.33
CA GLY A 172 -4.52 -18.92 -13.50
C GLY A 172 -4.59 -17.59 -14.26
N ARG A 173 -3.60 -16.71 -14.05
CA ARG A 173 -3.50 -15.43 -14.76
C ARG A 173 -2.92 -15.63 -16.15
N GLN A 174 -3.26 -14.74 -17.08
CA GLN A 174 -2.70 -14.78 -18.43
C GLN A 174 -1.24 -14.32 -18.43
N LYS A 175 -0.42 -14.94 -19.30
CA LYS A 175 1.04 -14.66 -19.40
C LYS A 175 1.40 -13.20 -19.71
N ASP A 176 0.54 -12.49 -20.37
CA ASP A 176 0.67 -11.07 -20.71
C ASP A 176 0.40 -10.11 -19.52
N GLN A 177 -0.17 -10.64 -18.44
CA GLN A 177 -0.28 -9.96 -17.13
C GLN A 177 0.92 -10.25 -16.21
N ILE A 178 1.95 -10.93 -16.71
CA ILE A 178 3.20 -11.11 -15.99
C ILE A 178 3.83 -9.73 -15.83
N TYR A 179 4.13 -9.40 -14.60
CA TYR A 179 4.76 -8.15 -14.23
C TYR A 179 6.03 -7.92 -15.05
N LYS A 180 5.94 -7.02 -16.00
CA LYS A 180 7.11 -6.45 -16.61
C LYS A 180 7.97 -5.84 -15.51
N HIS A 181 9.27 -5.76 -15.73
CA HIS A 181 10.24 -5.18 -14.78
C HIS A 181 10.02 -3.69 -14.44
N VAL A 182 8.87 -3.14 -14.80
CA VAL A 182 8.52 -1.74 -14.72
C VAL A 182 7.10 -1.57 -14.18
N SER A 183 6.89 -0.49 -13.47
CA SER A 183 5.59 -0.07 -12.93
C SER A 183 5.00 1.02 -13.84
N TYR A 184 3.70 1.17 -13.86
CA TYR A 184 3.10 2.41 -14.33
C TYR A 184 3.42 3.55 -13.36
N ASP A 185 3.52 4.76 -13.92
CA ASP A 185 3.61 5.97 -13.13
C ASP A 185 2.29 6.26 -12.39
N LEU A 186 2.34 7.23 -11.47
CA LEU A 186 1.17 7.67 -10.69
C LEU A 186 -0.04 8.03 -11.56
N TRP A 187 0.20 8.53 -12.78
CA TRP A 187 -0.85 8.97 -13.71
C TRP A 187 -1.30 7.90 -14.70
N GLU A 188 -0.76 6.67 -14.57
CA GLU A 188 -1.10 5.54 -15.43
C GLU A 188 -0.81 5.78 -16.92
N MET A 189 0.16 6.66 -17.20
CA MET A 189 0.50 7.10 -18.56
C MET A 189 1.72 6.38 -19.12
N ASN A 190 2.72 6.09 -18.28
CA ASN A 190 4.01 5.58 -18.72
C ASN A 190 4.45 4.39 -17.89
N GLU A 191 4.93 3.34 -18.56
CA GLU A 191 5.67 2.26 -17.92
C GLU A 191 7.14 2.66 -17.71
N GLY A 192 7.68 2.34 -16.55
CA GLY A 192 9.09 2.62 -16.26
C GLY A 192 9.44 2.47 -14.78
N VAL A 193 10.67 2.87 -14.47
CA VAL A 193 11.11 3.03 -13.08
C VAL A 193 10.96 4.51 -12.73
N HIS A 194 9.99 4.82 -11.90
CA HIS A 194 9.58 6.19 -11.61
C HIS A 194 10.07 6.63 -10.23
N LEU A 195 10.48 7.90 -10.14
CA LEU A 195 10.94 8.48 -8.89
C LEU A 195 9.88 8.40 -7.78
N TYR A 196 8.60 8.63 -8.12
CA TYR A 196 7.51 8.50 -7.15
C TYR A 196 7.40 7.08 -6.59
N SER A 197 7.48 6.06 -7.44
CA SER A 197 7.45 4.65 -7.03
C SER A 197 8.63 4.30 -6.12
N LEU A 198 9.84 4.73 -6.47
CA LEU A 198 11.02 4.53 -5.60
C LEU A 198 10.89 5.28 -4.27
N ALA A 199 10.37 6.51 -4.28
CA ALA A 199 10.13 7.27 -3.06
C ALA A 199 9.09 6.60 -2.16
N SER A 200 8.05 5.99 -2.74
CA SER A 200 7.04 5.22 -1.97
C SER A 200 7.66 3.99 -1.31
N ILE A 201 8.52 3.25 -2.04
CA ILE A 201 9.28 2.11 -1.48
C ILE A 201 10.19 2.56 -0.33
N TYR A 202 10.90 3.67 -0.51
CA TYR A 202 11.72 4.27 0.54
C TYR A 202 10.88 4.59 1.79
N GLY A 203 9.69 5.19 1.61
CA GLY A 203 8.75 5.46 2.69
C GLY A 203 8.27 4.19 3.40
N ALA A 204 7.95 3.14 2.63
CA ALA A 204 7.56 1.83 3.15
C ALA A 204 8.67 1.17 3.97
N PHE A 205 9.90 1.21 3.49
CA PHE A 205 11.06 0.64 4.20
C PHE A 205 11.33 1.35 5.53
N ASN A 206 11.29 2.67 5.55
CA ASN A 206 11.38 3.42 6.81
C ASN A 206 10.24 3.09 7.78
N ALA A 207 9.02 2.91 7.27
CA ALA A 207 7.89 2.48 8.07
C ALA A 207 8.11 1.08 8.67
N MET A 208 8.63 0.12 7.88
CA MET A 208 8.94 -1.23 8.38
C MET A 208 10.02 -1.22 9.46
N ILE A 209 11.07 -0.41 9.30
CA ILE A 209 12.09 -0.24 10.35
C ILE A 209 11.41 0.22 11.65
N GLY A 210 10.60 1.30 11.57
CA GLY A 210 9.88 1.80 12.74
C GLY A 210 8.93 0.77 13.36
N MET A 211 8.20 0.00 12.54
CA MET A 211 7.33 -1.07 13.05
C MET A 211 8.12 -2.16 13.78
N TYR A 212 9.25 -2.60 13.24
CA TYR A 212 10.09 -3.60 13.89
C TYR A 212 10.69 -3.09 15.21
N GLU A 213 11.08 -1.84 15.27
CA GLU A 213 11.59 -1.22 16.50
C GLU A 213 10.53 -1.16 17.61
N GLU A 214 9.27 -0.86 17.25
CA GLU A 214 8.13 -0.82 18.19
C GLU A 214 7.73 -2.20 18.73
N ILE A 215 7.81 -3.24 17.92
CA ILE A 215 7.43 -4.59 18.34
C ILE A 215 8.57 -5.37 18.99
N LYS A 216 9.82 -4.95 18.82
CA LYS A 216 11.01 -5.61 19.33
C LYS A 216 10.93 -5.95 20.83
N PRO A 217 10.49 -5.06 21.72
CA PRO A 217 10.39 -5.36 23.15
C PRO A 217 9.49 -6.57 23.47
N LYS A 218 8.47 -6.81 22.65
CA LYS A 218 7.54 -7.95 22.83
C LYS A 218 8.21 -9.31 22.59
N TYR A 219 9.30 -9.34 21.84
CA TYR A 219 10.03 -10.56 21.50
C TYR A 219 11.35 -10.70 22.27
N GLU A 220 11.57 -9.91 23.31
CA GLU A 220 12.81 -9.85 24.07
C GLU A 220 13.28 -11.23 24.58
N ASN A 221 12.35 -12.11 24.92
CA ASN A 221 12.61 -13.50 25.34
C ASN A 221 12.71 -14.51 24.18
N ASN A 222 12.61 -14.05 22.93
CA ASN A 222 12.64 -14.92 21.76
C ASN A 222 13.80 -14.55 20.82
N ARG A 223 14.98 -15.08 21.16
CA ARG A 223 16.24 -14.80 20.43
C ARG A 223 16.14 -14.97 18.92
N LEU A 224 15.53 -16.05 18.43
CA LEU A 224 15.43 -16.32 16.98
C LEU A 224 14.62 -15.25 16.24
N LYS A 225 13.52 -14.78 16.86
CA LYS A 225 12.71 -13.70 16.28
C LYS A 225 13.45 -12.37 16.26
N LEU A 226 14.20 -12.06 17.31
CA LEU A 226 15.02 -10.85 17.36
C LEU A 226 16.15 -10.87 16.33
N GLU A 227 16.79 -12.02 16.16
CA GLU A 227 17.84 -12.19 15.14
C GLU A 227 17.26 -12.01 13.72
N LYS A 228 16.06 -12.53 13.45
CA LYS A 228 15.34 -12.30 12.18
C LYS A 228 15.04 -10.81 11.99
N ILE A 229 14.42 -10.17 12.97
CA ILE A 229 14.10 -8.73 12.93
C ILE A 229 15.35 -7.89 12.66
N ALA A 230 16.46 -8.19 13.32
CA ALA A 230 17.72 -7.47 13.14
C ALA A 230 18.25 -7.61 11.69
N LYS A 231 18.17 -8.81 11.10
CA LYS A 231 18.57 -9.05 9.70
C LYS A 231 17.66 -8.29 8.74
N ASP A 232 16.34 -8.33 8.95
CA ASP A 232 15.38 -7.64 8.12
C ASP A 232 15.60 -6.12 8.17
N ILE A 233 15.84 -5.55 9.35
CA ILE A 233 16.19 -4.13 9.51
C ILE A 233 17.46 -3.79 8.73
N GLN A 234 18.51 -4.61 8.83
CA GLN A 234 19.75 -4.34 8.10
C GLN A 234 19.54 -4.39 6.59
N LYS A 235 18.86 -5.42 6.09
CA LYS A 235 18.53 -5.53 4.67
C LYS A 235 17.75 -4.29 4.17
N ILE A 236 16.74 -3.85 4.92
CA ILE A 236 15.96 -2.66 4.58
C ILE A 236 16.86 -1.40 4.53
N LYS A 237 17.76 -1.25 5.48
CA LYS A 237 18.70 -0.11 5.50
C LYS A 237 19.62 -0.10 4.30
N ASP A 238 20.14 -1.26 3.91
CA ASP A 238 21.01 -1.40 2.74
C ASP A 238 20.26 -1.02 1.45
N GLU A 239 19.01 -1.48 1.31
CA GLU A 239 18.14 -1.11 0.17
C GLU A 239 17.78 0.38 0.15
N ILE A 240 17.53 0.98 1.30
CA ILE A 240 17.33 2.45 1.41
C ILE A 240 18.55 3.20 0.87
N GLU A 241 19.75 2.75 1.19
CA GLU A 241 20.98 3.39 0.70
C GLU A 241 21.13 3.22 -0.81
N ASN A 242 20.77 2.07 -1.36
CA ASN A 242 20.80 1.82 -2.80
C ASN A 242 19.81 2.72 -3.57
N ILE A 243 18.59 2.92 -3.03
CA ILE A 243 17.60 3.83 -3.63
C ILE A 243 18.07 5.29 -3.62
N ARG A 244 18.90 5.67 -2.64
CA ARG A 244 19.40 7.05 -2.47
C ARG A 244 20.56 7.39 -3.41
N LYS A 245 21.24 6.41 -3.98
CA LYS A 245 22.32 6.59 -4.98
C LYS A 245 21.76 6.77 -6.37
#